data_5825bd8624ef486395275f8f6c876434
#
_entry.id   5825bd8624ef486395275f8f6c876434
#
_cell.length_a   1.000
_cell.length_b   1.000
_cell.length_c   1.000
_cell.angle_alpha   90.00
_cell.angle_beta   90.00
_cell.angle_gamma   90.00
#
_symmetry.space_group_name_H-M   'P 1'
#
loop_
_entity.id
_entity.type
_entity.pdbx_description
1 polymer ?
#
loop_
_entity_poly.entity_id
_entity_poly.type
_entity_poly.pdbx_seq_one_letter_code
_entity_poly.pdbx_strand_id
1 'polypeptide(L)'
;MMKRFATLCVATALTLTAVACNDADTHDADVKAVQANETQWVQDYAAKDTDKIVAHYTDDAVLMVPGTPATSGKDAIRTSVKQMVADPALALKFQATKVDVAKSGDLAYTQGSYTLSLTDPQTKQIINDHGSYVTTYRKQPDGSWKAVADIVTSDVPPPASTPSSSGH
;
A
#
# COMPACT_ATOMS: atom_id res chain seq x y z
N MET A 1 -37.33 -30.06 -71.17
CA MET A 1 -36.87 -28.74 -70.69
C MET A 1 -36.57 -28.86 -69.21
N MET A 2 -35.32 -29.10 -68.83
CA MET A 2 -34.88 -29.22 -67.43
C MET A 2 -34.26 -27.91 -67.02
N LYS A 3 -34.86 -27.20 -66.05
CA LYS A 3 -34.30 -26.00 -65.42
C LYS A 3 -33.42 -26.43 -64.22
N ARG A 4 -32.10 -26.19 -64.30
CA ARG A 4 -31.17 -26.39 -63.24
C ARG A 4 -31.19 -25.15 -62.33
N PHE A 5 -31.58 -25.33 -61.07
CA PHE A 5 -31.41 -24.32 -60.00
C PHE A 5 -30.01 -24.47 -59.42
N ALA A 6 -29.21 -23.41 -59.55
CA ALA A 6 -27.92 -23.32 -58.90
C ALA A 6 -28.15 -22.72 -57.49
N THR A 7 -27.85 -23.47 -56.46
CA THR A 7 -27.89 -23.01 -55.07
C THR A 7 -26.56 -22.37 -54.75
N LEU A 8 -26.58 -21.08 -54.50
CA LEU A 8 -25.41 -20.25 -54.10
C LEU A 8 -25.27 -20.37 -52.56
N CYS A 9 -24.31 -21.12 -52.07
CA CYS A 9 -23.92 -21.13 -50.67
C CYS A 9 -23.03 -19.91 -50.36
N VAL A 10 -23.59 -18.91 -49.66
CA VAL A 10 -22.82 -17.80 -49.11
C VAL A 10 -22.23 -18.27 -47.76
N ALA A 11 -20.95 -18.54 -47.73
CA ALA A 11 -20.19 -18.80 -46.53
C ALA A 11 -19.86 -17.47 -45.84
N THR A 12 -20.57 -17.13 -44.79
CA THR A 12 -20.25 -15.98 -43.92
C THR A 12 -19.09 -16.40 -42.99
N ALA A 13 -17.89 -15.94 -43.29
CA ALA A 13 -16.73 -16.07 -42.40
C ALA A 13 -16.89 -15.10 -41.22
N LEU A 14 -17.19 -15.63 -40.03
CA LEU A 14 -17.20 -14.90 -38.78
C LEU A 14 -15.73 -14.70 -38.36
N THR A 15 -15.16 -13.52 -38.63
CA THR A 15 -13.86 -13.14 -38.11
C THR A 15 -13.99 -12.80 -36.63
N LEU A 16 -13.62 -13.72 -35.71
CA LEU A 16 -13.38 -13.42 -34.33
C LEU A 16 -12.12 -12.54 -34.25
N THR A 17 -12.29 -11.23 -34.13
CA THR A 17 -11.23 -10.35 -33.68
C THR A 17 -11.01 -10.61 -32.19
N ALA A 18 -10.00 -11.44 -31.85
CA ALA A 18 -9.47 -11.51 -30.49
C ALA A 18 -8.88 -10.12 -30.17
N VAL A 19 -9.57 -9.36 -29.31
CA VAL A 19 -8.98 -8.20 -28.64
C VAL A 19 -7.96 -8.79 -27.65
N ALA A 20 -6.70 -8.88 -28.07
CA ALA A 20 -5.61 -9.07 -27.15
C ALA A 20 -5.57 -7.81 -26.28
N CYS A 21 -6.12 -7.88 -25.06
CA CYS A 21 -5.84 -6.89 -24.03
C CYS A 21 -4.31 -6.84 -23.88
N ASN A 22 -3.75 -5.66 -24.05
CA ASN A 22 -2.31 -5.47 -24.02
C ASN A 22 -1.89 -5.57 -22.54
N ASP A 23 -1.46 -6.75 -22.09
CA ASP A 23 -1.07 -7.02 -20.70
C ASP A 23 -0.02 -6.03 -20.18
N ALA A 24 0.81 -5.47 -21.07
CA ALA A 24 1.79 -4.45 -20.75
C ALA A 24 1.13 -3.11 -20.37
N ASP A 25 0.08 -2.68 -21.09
CA ASP A 25 -0.61 -1.41 -20.79
C ASP A 25 -1.36 -1.46 -19.47
N THR A 26 -1.90 -2.62 -19.11
CA THR A 26 -2.56 -2.81 -17.80
C THR A 26 -1.55 -2.83 -16.66
N HIS A 27 -0.40 -3.47 -16.84
CA HIS A 27 0.67 -3.50 -15.86
C HIS A 27 1.22 -2.09 -15.56
N ASP A 28 1.53 -1.30 -16.59
CA ASP A 28 2.00 0.08 -16.43
C ASP A 28 0.96 0.98 -15.77
N ALA A 29 -0.31 0.77 -16.06
CA ALA A 29 -1.41 1.50 -15.43
C ALA A 29 -1.50 1.15 -13.93
N ASP A 30 -1.33 -0.11 -13.56
CA ASP A 30 -1.35 -0.57 -12.18
C ASP A 30 -0.15 -0.04 -11.39
N VAL A 31 1.06 -0.03 -11.96
CA VAL A 31 2.23 0.60 -11.34
C VAL A 31 1.97 2.07 -11.05
N LYS A 32 1.43 2.83 -12.01
CA LYS A 32 1.08 4.25 -11.82
C LYS A 32 -0.01 4.43 -10.76
N ALA A 33 -0.99 3.53 -10.70
CA ALA A 33 -2.05 3.59 -9.69
C ALA A 33 -1.51 3.38 -8.27
N VAL A 34 -0.59 2.42 -8.08
CA VAL A 34 0.07 2.20 -6.79
C VAL A 34 0.94 3.40 -6.41
N GLN A 35 1.70 3.98 -7.35
CA GLN A 35 2.49 5.20 -7.10
C GLN A 35 1.62 6.39 -6.72
N ALA A 36 0.48 6.57 -7.38
CA ALA A 36 -0.47 7.64 -7.05
C ALA A 36 -1.09 7.42 -5.66
N ASN A 37 -1.40 6.17 -5.30
CA ASN A 37 -1.89 5.82 -3.97
C ASN A 37 -0.87 6.17 -2.86
N GLU A 38 0.41 5.84 -3.04
CA GLU A 38 1.49 6.24 -2.13
C GLU A 38 1.60 7.76 -1.98
N THR A 39 1.56 8.48 -3.10
CA THR A 39 1.61 9.95 -3.10
C THR A 39 0.44 10.56 -2.34
N GLN A 40 -0.77 10.04 -2.55
CA GLN A 40 -1.96 10.50 -1.83
C GLN A 40 -1.86 10.21 -0.34
N TRP A 41 -1.36 9.03 0.02
CA TRP A 41 -1.22 8.63 1.41
C TRP A 41 -0.30 9.57 2.22
N VAL A 42 0.83 9.99 1.62
CA VAL A 42 1.70 11.03 2.21
C VAL A 42 0.95 12.34 2.45
N GLN A 43 0.11 12.75 1.49
CA GLN A 43 -0.71 13.98 1.63
C GLN A 43 -1.75 13.84 2.72
N ASP A 44 -2.38 12.68 2.87
CA ASP A 44 -3.37 12.41 3.90
C ASP A 44 -2.75 12.43 5.31
N TYR A 45 -1.51 11.93 5.46
CA TYR A 45 -0.73 12.09 6.70
C TYR A 45 -0.38 13.56 6.98
N ALA A 46 0.04 14.31 5.97
CA ALA A 46 0.34 15.73 6.12
C ALA A 46 -0.91 16.54 6.53
N ALA A 47 -2.09 16.15 6.04
CA ALA A 47 -3.37 16.72 6.41
C ALA A 47 -3.89 16.22 7.77
N LYS A 48 -3.23 15.22 8.39
CA LYS A 48 -3.67 14.55 9.62
C LYS A 48 -5.11 14.00 9.55
N ASP A 49 -5.54 13.57 8.35
CA ASP A 49 -6.88 13.05 8.10
C ASP A 49 -6.92 11.54 8.37
N THR A 50 -7.31 11.18 9.59
CA THR A 50 -7.39 9.77 10.02
C THR A 50 -8.21 8.91 9.08
N ASP A 51 -9.36 9.41 8.60
CA ASP A 51 -10.27 8.58 7.77
C ASP A 51 -9.66 8.29 6.42
N LYS A 52 -9.01 9.27 5.80
CA LYS A 52 -8.29 9.09 4.54
C LYS A 52 -7.08 8.20 4.70
N ILE A 53 -6.26 8.41 5.73
CA ILE A 53 -5.11 7.56 6.03
C ILE A 53 -5.53 6.10 6.14
N VAL A 54 -6.58 5.82 6.91
CA VAL A 54 -7.05 4.45 7.15
C VAL A 54 -7.78 3.85 5.95
N ALA A 55 -8.28 4.69 5.03
CA ALA A 55 -8.89 4.22 3.78
C ALA A 55 -7.91 3.51 2.85
N HIS A 56 -6.60 3.74 3.01
CA HIS A 56 -5.55 3.04 2.26
C HIS A 56 -5.38 1.57 2.66
N TYR A 57 -5.90 1.14 3.81
CA TYR A 57 -5.81 -0.24 4.30
C TYR A 57 -7.04 -1.07 3.95
N THR A 58 -6.84 -2.39 3.77
CA THR A 58 -7.93 -3.37 3.78
C THR A 58 -8.45 -3.59 5.20
N ASP A 59 -9.62 -4.20 5.35
CA ASP A 59 -10.20 -4.45 6.67
C ASP A 59 -9.40 -5.47 7.49
N ASP A 60 -8.70 -6.39 6.81
CA ASP A 60 -7.83 -7.44 7.36
C ASP A 60 -6.33 -7.05 7.40
N ALA A 61 -5.99 -5.79 7.14
CA ALA A 61 -4.60 -5.33 7.07
C ALA A 61 -3.82 -5.52 8.37
N VAL A 62 -2.50 -5.66 8.24
CA VAL A 62 -1.57 -5.73 9.38
C VAL A 62 -0.51 -4.64 9.24
N LEU A 63 -0.37 -3.84 10.30
CA LEU A 63 0.69 -2.84 10.44
C LEU A 63 1.74 -3.34 11.44
N MET A 64 3.01 -3.35 11.04
CA MET A 64 4.14 -3.79 11.84
C MET A 64 5.15 -2.65 11.93
N VAL A 65 5.29 -2.06 13.11
CA VAL A 65 6.25 -0.97 13.36
C VAL A 65 7.25 -1.38 14.46
N PRO A 66 8.47 -0.84 14.45
CA PRO A 66 9.49 -1.21 15.42
C PRO A 66 9.04 -1.02 16.87
N GLY A 67 9.43 -1.96 17.74
CA GLY A 67 9.24 -1.85 19.19
C GLY A 67 7.81 -2.09 19.69
N THR A 68 6.86 -2.42 18.81
CA THR A 68 5.48 -2.73 19.20
C THR A 68 4.98 -4.05 18.59
N PRO A 69 4.04 -4.74 19.23
CA PRO A 69 3.34 -5.86 18.59
C PRO A 69 2.63 -5.42 17.30
N ALA A 70 2.49 -6.36 16.35
CA ALA A 70 1.74 -6.10 15.12
C ALA A 70 0.31 -5.67 15.42
N THR A 71 -0.14 -4.61 14.73
CA THR A 71 -1.50 -4.09 14.81
C THR A 71 -2.32 -4.70 13.68
N SER A 72 -3.29 -5.56 14.01
CA SER A 72 -4.10 -6.29 13.04
C SER A 72 -5.53 -5.74 12.96
N GLY A 73 -5.98 -5.56 11.73
CA GLY A 73 -7.32 -5.07 11.40
C GLY A 73 -7.42 -3.55 11.36
N LYS A 74 -8.25 -3.08 10.46
CA LYS A 74 -8.44 -1.66 10.15
C LYS A 74 -8.84 -0.80 11.35
N ASP A 75 -9.66 -1.33 12.26
CA ASP A 75 -10.11 -0.57 13.44
C ASP A 75 -8.98 -0.37 14.45
N ALA A 76 -8.13 -1.37 14.63
CA ALA A 76 -6.95 -1.26 15.48
C ALA A 76 -5.93 -0.28 14.86
N ILE A 77 -5.71 -0.37 13.54
CA ILE A 77 -4.87 0.58 12.79
C ILE A 77 -5.44 2.00 12.93
N ARG A 78 -6.76 2.20 12.82
CA ARG A 78 -7.43 3.49 13.03
C ARG A 78 -7.12 4.08 14.41
N THR A 79 -7.13 3.24 15.44
CA THR A 79 -6.83 3.69 16.79
C THR A 79 -5.38 4.19 16.88
N SER A 80 -4.43 3.45 16.31
CA SER A 80 -3.01 3.84 16.28
C SER A 80 -2.79 5.13 15.48
N VAL A 81 -3.42 5.24 14.30
CA VAL A 81 -3.34 6.45 13.46
C VAL A 81 -3.92 7.66 14.18
N LYS A 82 -5.07 7.53 14.87
CA LYS A 82 -5.65 8.63 15.66
C LYS A 82 -4.69 9.15 16.73
N GLN A 83 -4.01 8.25 17.41
CA GLN A 83 -3.01 8.63 18.43
C GLN A 83 -1.83 9.35 17.78
N MET A 84 -1.35 8.86 16.64
CA MET A 84 -0.22 9.45 15.92
C MET A 84 -0.55 10.85 15.39
N VAL A 85 -1.71 11.04 14.74
CA VAL A 85 -2.07 12.35 14.17
C VAL A 85 -2.46 13.40 15.22
N ALA A 86 -2.79 12.97 16.44
CA ALA A 86 -3.03 13.87 17.57
C ALA A 86 -1.74 14.52 18.10
N ASP A 87 -0.57 13.96 17.77
CA ASP A 87 0.71 14.54 18.17
C ASP A 87 0.99 15.81 17.33
N PRO A 88 1.20 16.98 17.98
CA PRO A 88 1.55 18.22 17.27
C PRO A 88 2.90 18.12 16.55
N ALA A 89 3.84 17.32 17.08
CA ALA A 89 5.18 17.15 16.49
C ALA A 89 5.18 16.16 15.30
N LEU A 90 4.06 15.49 15.01
CA LEU A 90 4.00 14.55 13.90
C LEU A 90 4.43 15.21 12.59
N ALA A 91 5.53 14.70 12.03
CA ALA A 91 5.97 14.95 10.67
C ALA A 91 6.42 13.61 10.06
N LEU A 92 5.57 13.01 9.25
CA LEU A 92 5.85 11.77 8.53
C LEU A 92 6.00 12.08 7.04
N LYS A 93 7.09 11.62 6.46
CA LYS A 93 7.33 11.59 5.02
C LYS A 93 7.82 10.21 4.64
N PHE A 94 7.31 9.66 3.56
CA PHE A 94 7.80 8.42 2.98
C PHE A 94 7.79 8.51 1.46
N GLN A 95 8.67 7.76 0.83
CA GLN A 95 8.81 7.75 -0.62
C GLN A 95 9.18 6.34 -1.09
N ALA A 96 8.38 5.80 -2.00
CA ALA A 96 8.70 4.55 -2.67
C ALA A 96 9.91 4.74 -3.59
N THR A 97 10.89 3.86 -3.44
CA THR A 97 12.04 3.73 -4.34
C THR A 97 11.84 2.62 -5.36
N LYS A 98 10.93 1.70 -5.07
CA LYS A 98 10.51 0.63 -5.97
C LYS A 98 9.01 0.38 -5.83
N VAL A 99 8.37 0.15 -6.96
CA VAL A 99 7.00 -0.37 -7.10
C VAL A 99 7.07 -1.57 -8.03
N ASP A 100 6.45 -2.66 -7.64
CA ASP A 100 6.40 -3.88 -8.43
C ASP A 100 4.98 -4.47 -8.37
N VAL A 101 4.43 -4.81 -9.51
CA VAL A 101 3.09 -5.39 -9.64
C VAL A 101 3.23 -6.82 -10.16
N ALA A 102 2.56 -7.77 -9.54
CA ALA A 102 2.54 -9.15 -10.00
C ALA A 102 1.93 -9.25 -11.40
N LYS A 103 2.38 -10.20 -12.21
CA LYS A 103 1.83 -10.44 -13.56
C LYS A 103 0.32 -10.75 -13.55
N SER A 104 -0.19 -11.28 -12.45
CA SER A 104 -1.63 -11.52 -12.26
C SER A 104 -2.45 -10.23 -12.11
N GLY A 105 -1.80 -9.08 -11.84
CA GLY A 105 -2.45 -7.79 -11.70
C GLY A 105 -3.29 -7.63 -10.44
N ASP A 106 -3.16 -8.51 -9.45
CA ASP A 106 -3.96 -8.53 -8.22
C ASP A 106 -3.17 -8.18 -6.95
N LEU A 107 -1.82 -8.31 -7.00
CA LEU A 107 -0.90 -8.00 -5.91
C LEU A 107 0.19 -7.04 -6.39
N ALA A 108 0.62 -6.17 -5.49
CA ALA A 108 1.77 -5.30 -5.68
C ALA A 108 2.53 -5.13 -4.36
N TYR A 109 3.76 -4.67 -4.45
CA TYR A 109 4.46 -4.15 -3.29
C TYR A 109 5.20 -2.86 -3.63
N THR A 110 5.36 -2.04 -2.62
CA THR A 110 6.30 -0.92 -2.62
C THR A 110 7.39 -1.16 -1.59
N GLN A 111 8.57 -0.64 -1.84
CA GLN A 111 9.62 -0.49 -0.85
C GLN A 111 10.18 0.92 -0.94
N GLY A 112 10.58 1.47 0.19
CA GLY A 112 11.07 2.84 0.23
C GLY A 112 11.68 3.21 1.55
N SER A 113 11.89 4.51 1.74
CA SER A 113 12.40 5.08 2.97
C SER A 113 11.39 6.05 3.58
N TYR A 114 11.51 6.27 4.88
CA TYR A 114 10.71 7.24 5.60
C TYR A 114 11.56 8.10 6.54
N THR A 115 11.01 9.24 6.91
CA THR A 115 11.43 10.05 8.05
C THR A 115 10.22 10.38 8.90
N LEU A 116 10.38 10.31 10.22
CA LEU A 116 9.32 10.51 11.18
C LEU A 116 9.81 11.39 12.34
N SER A 117 9.01 12.37 12.74
CA SER A 117 9.17 13.08 14.01
C SER A 117 7.92 12.88 14.85
N LEU A 118 8.08 12.55 16.10
CA LEU A 118 7.03 12.37 17.08
C LEU A 118 7.48 12.85 18.45
N THR A 119 6.52 13.07 19.35
CA THR A 119 6.81 13.31 20.77
C THR A 119 6.94 11.97 21.50
N ASP A 120 8.08 11.74 22.15
CA ASP A 120 8.26 10.61 23.05
C ASP A 120 7.26 10.70 24.21
N PRO A 121 6.42 9.68 24.42
CA PRO A 121 5.37 9.74 25.43
C PRO A 121 5.91 9.79 26.87
N GLN A 122 7.14 9.33 27.10
CA GLN A 122 7.78 9.27 28.42
C GLN A 122 8.58 10.55 28.73
N THR A 123 9.48 10.93 27.82
CA THR A 123 10.39 12.05 28.01
C THR A 123 9.83 13.39 27.59
N LYS A 124 8.73 13.38 26.81
CA LYS A 124 8.10 14.58 26.18
C LYS A 124 9.05 15.34 25.22
N GLN A 125 10.14 14.72 24.84
CA GLN A 125 11.07 15.26 23.85
C GLN A 125 10.64 14.85 22.44
N ILE A 126 11.00 15.66 21.44
CA ILE A 126 10.82 15.26 20.03
C ILE A 126 11.88 14.22 19.71
N ILE A 127 11.44 13.08 19.24
CA ILE A 127 12.29 12.03 18.66
C ILE A 127 12.17 12.07 17.14
N ASN A 128 13.29 11.83 16.48
CA ASN A 128 13.35 11.68 15.03
C ASN A 128 13.74 10.24 14.71
N ASP A 129 13.01 9.64 13.82
CA ASP A 129 13.25 8.29 13.32
C ASP A 129 13.34 8.31 11.79
N HIS A 130 14.07 7.35 11.24
CA HIS A 130 14.18 7.11 9.81
C HIS A 130 14.49 5.65 9.56
N GLY A 131 14.17 5.20 8.37
CA GLY A 131 14.41 3.81 8.02
C GLY A 131 13.74 3.44 6.70
N SER A 132 13.42 2.17 6.61
CA SER A 132 12.85 1.58 5.41
C SER A 132 11.47 1.01 5.67
N TYR A 133 10.66 0.87 4.61
CA TYR A 133 9.37 0.22 4.68
C TYR A 133 9.12 -0.68 3.47
N VAL A 134 8.24 -1.64 3.66
CA VAL A 134 7.65 -2.45 2.60
C VAL A 134 6.15 -2.50 2.83
N THR A 135 5.38 -2.06 1.84
CA THR A 135 3.92 -2.19 1.85
C THR A 135 3.48 -3.14 0.76
N THR A 136 2.69 -4.14 1.11
CA THR A 136 2.06 -5.06 0.16
C THR A 136 0.62 -4.63 -0.09
N TYR A 137 0.23 -4.57 -1.35
CA TYR A 137 -1.10 -4.13 -1.80
C TYR A 137 -1.87 -5.26 -2.46
N ARG A 138 -3.19 -5.21 -2.30
CA ARG A 138 -4.16 -6.04 -3.04
C ARG A 138 -5.07 -5.14 -3.84
N LYS A 139 -5.27 -5.47 -5.13
CA LYS A 139 -6.26 -4.80 -5.97
C LYS A 139 -7.65 -5.19 -5.51
N GLN A 140 -8.49 -4.20 -5.32
CA GLN A 140 -9.87 -4.37 -4.89
C GLN A 140 -10.80 -4.57 -6.10
N PRO A 141 -12.03 -5.08 -5.91
CA PRO A 141 -12.99 -5.26 -7.00
C PRO A 141 -13.35 -3.97 -7.75
N ASP A 142 -13.22 -2.80 -7.09
CA ASP A 142 -13.42 -1.49 -7.69
C ASP A 142 -12.20 -0.95 -8.44
N GLY A 143 -11.11 -1.74 -8.51
CA GLY A 143 -9.85 -1.39 -9.15
C GLY A 143 -8.89 -0.58 -8.28
N SER A 144 -9.29 -0.15 -7.08
CA SER A 144 -8.40 0.54 -6.14
C SER A 144 -7.36 -0.42 -5.54
N TRP A 145 -6.22 0.13 -5.13
CA TRP A 145 -5.17 -0.62 -4.44
C TRP A 145 -5.19 -0.31 -2.94
N LYS A 146 -5.20 -1.34 -2.09
CA LYS A 146 -5.18 -1.19 -0.64
C LYS A 146 -4.10 -2.03 0.01
N ALA A 147 -3.45 -1.47 1.03
CA ALA A 147 -2.43 -2.15 1.82
C ALA A 147 -3.04 -3.30 2.61
N VAL A 148 -2.44 -4.48 2.50
CA VAL A 148 -2.76 -5.69 3.28
C VAL A 148 -1.71 -5.95 4.36
N ALA A 149 -0.47 -5.53 4.12
CA ALA A 149 0.61 -5.56 5.10
C ALA A 149 1.49 -4.33 4.91
N ASP A 150 1.83 -3.68 6.01
CA ASP A 150 2.69 -2.51 6.04
C ASP A 150 3.76 -2.75 7.12
N ILE A 151 5.02 -2.84 6.67
CA ILE A 151 6.16 -3.23 7.50
C ILE A 151 7.16 -2.09 7.49
N VAL A 152 7.48 -1.61 8.67
CA VAL A 152 8.42 -0.51 8.89
C VAL A 152 9.62 -1.01 9.69
N THR A 153 10.83 -0.63 9.31
CA THR A 153 12.07 -0.90 10.04
C THR A 153 12.79 0.40 10.33
N SER A 154 13.26 0.58 11.56
CA SER A 154 14.02 1.75 11.98
C SER A 154 15.53 1.51 11.83
N ASP A 155 16.24 2.50 11.31
CA ASP A 155 17.72 2.54 11.27
C ASP A 155 18.31 3.20 12.52
N VAL A 156 17.45 3.72 13.42
CA VAL A 156 17.85 4.26 14.71
C VAL A 156 18.01 3.12 15.72
N PRO A 157 19.16 2.95 16.35
CA PRO A 157 19.34 1.92 17.35
C PRO A 157 18.33 2.08 18.51
N PRO A 158 17.78 0.98 19.04
CA PRO A 158 16.94 1.06 20.24
C PRO A 158 17.74 1.69 21.40
N PRO A 159 17.07 2.41 22.30
CA PRO A 159 17.75 2.95 23.49
C PRO A 159 18.44 1.83 24.26
N ALA A 160 19.67 2.07 24.68
CA ALA A 160 20.43 1.09 25.46
C ALA A 160 19.61 0.68 26.69
N SER A 161 19.34 -0.61 26.80
CA SER A 161 18.68 -1.15 27.99
C SER A 161 19.60 -0.90 29.19
N THR A 162 19.16 -0.05 30.14
CA THR A 162 19.83 0.07 31.43
C THR A 162 19.81 -1.30 32.08
N PRO A 163 20.97 -1.86 32.45
CA PRO A 163 20.97 -3.13 33.14
C PRO A 163 20.18 -2.97 34.44
N SER A 164 19.13 -3.78 34.60
CA SER A 164 18.41 -3.88 35.87
C SER A 164 19.43 -4.25 36.95
N SER A 165 19.72 -3.32 37.86
CA SER A 165 20.52 -3.65 39.05
C SER A 165 19.71 -4.58 39.92
N SER A 166 19.87 -5.89 39.71
CA SER A 166 19.45 -6.90 40.69
C SER A 166 20.32 -6.72 41.95
N GLY A 167 19.82 -5.89 42.87
CA GLY A 167 20.37 -5.82 44.21
C GLY A 167 20.16 -7.17 44.90
N HIS A 168 21.23 -7.75 45.32
CA HIS A 168 21.27 -8.83 46.34
C HIS A 168 20.96 -8.26 47.72
#